data_52bdd49f6871e959419beec79fb73cf1
#
_entry.id   52bdd49f6871e959419beec79fb73cf1
#
_cell.length_a   1.000
_cell.length_b   1.000
_cell.length_c   1.000
_cell.angle_alpha   90.00
_cell.angle_beta   90.00
_cell.angle_gamma   90.00
#
_symmetry.space_group_name_H-M   'P 1'
#
loop_
_entity.id
_entity.type
_entity.pdbx_description
1 polymer ?
#
loop_
_entity_poly.entity_id
_entity_poly.type
_entity_poly.pdbx_seq_one_letter_code
_entity_poly.pdbx_strand_id
1 'polypeptide(L)'
;MERIRIPRIMQETSKKLLYKSKSIGFVPTMGALHEGHLSLIRRARVENNIVVVSIFVNPLQFGPKEDFDAYPRPIDRDIEILQKEQTDILFMPDAALMYAEGFCTFVEVEGLSNKLCGAFRPGHFRGVATVVCKLLNIVKPTNLYLGQKDYQQAMIIKRLCDDLNIDTNVVICRTVREPDGLAMSSRNLYLNEAERKAAVVISKTLTHISDAIIKGRISCTEVPSMMHRLLREEPLVSEVQYAGIFDPHTFEPLTEYKRGNLLAIALKIGTIRLIDNMLVEIK
;
A
#
# COMPACT_ATOMS: atom_id res chain seq x y z
N MET A 1 16.40 -19.07 3.93
CA MET A 1 15.16 -18.62 3.25
C MET A 1 14.78 -19.65 2.19
N GLU A 2 13.65 -20.32 2.38
CA GLU A 2 13.05 -21.22 1.36
C GLU A 2 12.41 -20.39 0.24
N ARG A 3 12.52 -20.86 -1.02
CA ARG A 3 11.92 -20.17 -2.17
C ARG A 3 10.83 -21.06 -2.78
N ILE A 4 9.60 -20.57 -2.79
CA ILE A 4 8.43 -21.32 -3.28
C ILE A 4 7.80 -20.52 -4.43
N ARG A 5 7.51 -21.20 -5.55
CA ARG A 5 6.83 -20.59 -6.72
C ARG A 5 5.43 -21.15 -6.94
N ILE A 6 5.20 -22.39 -6.54
CA ILE A 6 3.96 -23.09 -6.82
C ILE A 6 2.94 -22.85 -5.69
N PRO A 7 1.76 -22.25 -5.97
CA PRO A 7 0.75 -21.93 -4.96
C PRO A 7 0.34 -23.12 -4.09
N ARG A 8 0.18 -24.31 -4.69
CA ARG A 8 -0.16 -25.52 -3.95
C ARG A 8 0.91 -25.93 -2.93
N ILE A 9 2.18 -25.84 -3.32
CA ILE A 9 3.30 -26.14 -2.40
C ILE A 9 3.29 -25.13 -1.23
N MET A 10 3.08 -23.84 -1.51
CA MET A 10 2.97 -22.83 -0.46
C MET A 10 1.80 -23.13 0.48
N GLN A 11 0.63 -23.52 -0.04
CA GLN A 11 -0.51 -23.93 0.79
C GLN A 11 -0.20 -25.12 1.70
N GLU A 12 0.47 -26.14 1.17
CA GLU A 12 0.85 -27.34 1.93
C GLU A 12 1.87 -27.01 3.01
N THR A 13 2.83 -26.14 2.69
CA THR A 13 3.82 -25.62 3.65
C THR A 13 3.14 -24.83 4.78
N SER A 14 2.25 -23.92 4.44
CA SER A 14 1.48 -23.14 5.42
C SER A 14 0.65 -24.03 6.34
N LYS A 15 -0.06 -25.03 5.79
CA LYS A 15 -0.84 -26.00 6.59
C LYS A 15 0.05 -26.77 7.57
N LYS A 16 1.24 -27.22 7.14
CA LYS A 16 2.21 -27.92 8.02
C LYS A 16 2.70 -27.01 9.15
N LEU A 17 2.94 -25.72 8.88
CA LEU A 17 3.37 -24.76 9.89
C LEU A 17 2.26 -24.49 10.91
N LEU A 18 1.04 -24.25 10.47
CA LEU A 18 -0.12 -24.03 11.34
C LEU A 18 -0.43 -25.28 12.19
N TYR A 19 -0.33 -26.48 11.61
CA TYR A 19 -0.48 -27.74 12.37
C TYR A 19 0.55 -27.87 13.51
N LYS A 20 1.74 -27.27 13.35
CA LYS A 20 2.77 -27.17 14.38
C LYS A 20 2.58 -25.95 15.31
N SER A 21 1.41 -25.34 15.31
CA SER A 21 1.07 -24.14 16.09
C SER A 21 2.04 -22.95 15.85
N LYS A 22 2.60 -22.84 14.66
CA LYS A 22 3.44 -21.70 14.29
C LYS A 22 2.59 -20.57 13.72
N SER A 23 2.77 -19.35 14.24
CA SER A 23 2.20 -18.14 13.65
C SER A 23 2.97 -17.75 12.40
N ILE A 24 2.24 -17.26 11.39
CA ILE A 24 2.78 -16.81 10.10
C ILE A 24 2.52 -15.31 9.96
N GLY A 25 3.58 -14.50 9.87
CA GLY A 25 3.53 -13.11 9.46
C GLY A 25 3.74 -13.00 7.96
N PHE A 26 2.83 -12.33 7.25
CA PHE A 26 2.87 -12.20 5.80
C PHE A 26 3.03 -10.75 5.34
N VAL A 27 3.97 -10.51 4.45
CA VAL A 27 4.22 -9.20 3.82
C VAL A 27 4.08 -9.35 2.30
N PRO A 28 2.93 -9.01 1.70
CA PRO A 28 2.77 -9.03 0.25
C PRO A 28 3.47 -7.82 -0.38
N THR A 29 4.30 -8.07 -1.40
CA THR A 29 5.00 -7.03 -2.15
C THR A 29 4.95 -7.30 -3.65
N MET A 30 5.30 -6.29 -4.43
CA MET A 30 5.57 -6.43 -5.87
C MET A 30 7.07 -6.46 -6.20
N GLY A 31 7.95 -6.53 -5.18
CA GLY A 31 9.39 -6.41 -5.36
C GLY A 31 9.88 -4.96 -5.37
N ALA A 32 11.11 -4.74 -5.86
CA ALA A 32 11.83 -3.47 -5.76
C ALA A 32 11.85 -2.94 -4.31
N LEU A 33 12.33 -3.80 -3.40
CA LEU A 33 12.25 -3.59 -1.96
C LEU A 33 13.04 -2.35 -1.52
N HIS A 34 12.46 -1.64 -0.57
CA HIS A 34 13.03 -0.46 0.07
C HIS A 34 12.72 -0.48 1.57
N GLU A 35 13.27 0.44 2.34
CA GLU A 35 13.16 0.47 3.80
C GLU A 35 11.70 0.45 4.31
N GLY A 36 10.77 1.01 3.53
CA GLY A 36 9.34 0.88 3.82
C GLY A 36 8.86 -0.57 3.89
N HIS A 37 9.30 -1.43 2.96
CA HIS A 37 9.00 -2.87 3.00
C HIS A 37 9.75 -3.57 4.15
N LEU A 38 11.02 -3.19 4.38
CA LEU A 38 11.84 -3.79 5.42
C LEU A 38 11.26 -3.54 6.81
N SER A 39 10.69 -2.37 7.04
CA SER A 39 10.00 -2.06 8.31
C SER A 39 8.83 -3.01 8.58
N LEU A 40 8.07 -3.42 7.54
CA LEU A 40 6.99 -4.42 7.67
C LEU A 40 7.56 -5.80 8.01
N ILE A 41 8.64 -6.20 7.33
CA ILE A 41 9.30 -7.50 7.52
C ILE A 41 9.85 -7.61 8.94
N ARG A 42 10.55 -6.57 9.42
CA ARG A 42 11.07 -6.53 10.81
C ARG A 42 9.94 -6.58 11.84
N ARG A 43 8.83 -5.88 11.59
CA ARG A 43 7.65 -5.96 12.45
C ARG A 43 7.06 -7.38 12.45
N ALA A 44 6.93 -7.99 11.28
CA ALA A 44 6.46 -9.36 11.13
C ALA A 44 7.38 -10.35 11.87
N ARG A 45 8.72 -10.16 11.79
CA ARG A 45 9.71 -11.00 12.46
C ARG A 45 9.58 -10.99 13.98
N VAL A 46 9.31 -9.82 14.55
CA VAL A 46 9.15 -9.69 16.01
C VAL A 46 7.86 -10.37 16.51
N GLU A 47 6.81 -10.38 15.72
CA GLU A 47 5.47 -10.79 16.14
C GLU A 47 5.09 -12.22 15.73
N ASN A 48 5.91 -12.90 14.89
CA ASN A 48 5.56 -14.22 14.37
C ASN A 48 6.72 -15.20 14.42
N ASN A 49 6.37 -16.49 14.44
CA ASN A 49 7.36 -17.58 14.37
C ASN A 49 7.99 -17.67 12.97
N ILE A 50 7.20 -17.46 11.94
CA ILE A 50 7.57 -17.60 10.52
C ILE A 50 7.21 -16.30 9.78
N VAL A 51 8.15 -15.80 8.98
CA VAL A 51 7.92 -14.65 8.09
C VAL A 51 7.89 -15.13 6.66
N VAL A 52 6.77 -14.86 5.99
CA VAL A 52 6.58 -15.09 4.56
C VAL A 52 6.52 -13.73 3.86
N VAL A 53 7.32 -13.55 2.83
CA VAL A 53 7.25 -12.39 1.94
C VAL A 53 6.86 -12.88 0.55
N SER A 54 5.91 -12.24 -0.11
CA SER A 54 5.70 -12.50 -1.53
C SER A 54 6.29 -11.41 -2.40
N ILE A 55 6.81 -11.81 -3.57
CA ILE A 55 7.15 -10.89 -4.67
C ILE A 55 6.30 -11.31 -5.87
N PHE A 56 5.27 -10.52 -6.17
CA PHE A 56 4.38 -10.78 -7.29
C PHE A 56 3.85 -9.48 -7.89
N VAL A 57 4.33 -9.14 -9.10
CA VAL A 57 3.79 -8.00 -9.87
C VAL A 57 2.46 -8.44 -10.48
N ASN A 58 1.37 -7.98 -9.87
CA ASN A 58 0.02 -8.44 -10.20
C ASN A 58 -0.52 -7.74 -11.44
N PRO A 59 -0.73 -8.43 -12.59
CA PRO A 59 -1.22 -7.80 -13.80
C PRO A 59 -2.64 -7.22 -13.67
N LEU A 60 -3.49 -7.78 -12.82
CA LEU A 60 -4.89 -7.37 -12.68
C LEU A 60 -5.08 -5.99 -12.04
N GLN A 61 -4.06 -5.44 -11.38
CA GLN A 61 -4.16 -4.14 -10.72
C GLN A 61 -3.61 -2.98 -11.55
N PHE A 62 -3.11 -3.26 -12.75
CA PHE A 62 -2.60 -2.23 -13.66
C PHE A 62 -3.59 -1.98 -14.79
N GLY A 63 -3.90 -0.70 -15.01
CA GLY A 63 -4.67 -0.27 -16.18
C GLY A 63 -3.84 -0.33 -17.46
N PRO A 64 -4.48 -0.26 -18.65
CA PRO A 64 -3.80 -0.39 -19.95
C PRO A 64 -2.69 0.64 -20.22
N LYS A 65 -2.68 1.76 -19.49
CA LYS A 65 -1.70 2.85 -19.63
C LYS A 65 -0.80 3.01 -18.42
N GLU A 66 -0.80 2.02 -17.53
CA GLU A 66 0.03 2.06 -16.32
C GLU A 66 1.36 1.34 -16.51
N ASP A 67 2.24 1.46 -15.54
CA ASP A 67 3.64 1.07 -15.54
C ASP A 67 3.91 -0.44 -15.36
N PHE A 68 3.00 -1.33 -15.79
CA PHE A 68 3.16 -2.78 -15.58
C PHE A 68 4.45 -3.34 -16.20
N ASP A 69 4.71 -3.01 -17.47
CA ASP A 69 5.90 -3.52 -18.17
C ASP A 69 7.18 -2.85 -17.67
N ALA A 70 7.10 -1.57 -17.30
CA ALA A 70 8.22 -0.79 -16.77
C ALA A 70 8.46 -1.01 -15.27
N TYR A 71 7.56 -1.70 -14.55
CA TYR A 71 7.69 -1.89 -13.10
C TYR A 71 9.01 -2.60 -12.76
N PRO A 72 9.84 -2.05 -11.85
CA PRO A 72 11.17 -2.58 -11.58
C PRO A 72 11.13 -3.98 -10.96
N ARG A 73 11.97 -4.88 -11.47
CA ARG A 73 12.06 -6.29 -11.02
C ARG A 73 13.50 -6.66 -10.66
N PRO A 74 14.16 -6.04 -9.69
CA PRO A 74 15.54 -6.35 -9.28
C PRO A 74 15.56 -7.60 -8.36
N ILE A 75 15.16 -8.75 -8.89
CA ILE A 75 14.90 -9.98 -8.12
C ILE A 75 16.10 -10.43 -7.29
N ASP A 76 17.31 -10.40 -7.86
CA ASP A 76 18.51 -10.86 -7.14
C ASP A 76 18.83 -9.95 -5.95
N ARG A 77 18.74 -8.63 -6.13
CA ARG A 77 18.86 -7.65 -5.05
C ARG A 77 17.79 -7.86 -3.97
N ASP A 78 16.54 -8.08 -4.36
CA ASP A 78 15.45 -8.31 -3.42
C ASP A 78 15.67 -9.59 -2.60
N ILE A 79 16.18 -10.65 -3.23
CA ILE A 79 16.54 -11.91 -2.57
C ILE A 79 17.64 -11.69 -1.53
N GLU A 80 18.71 -10.97 -1.86
CA GLU A 80 19.79 -10.65 -0.91
C GLU A 80 19.27 -9.86 0.29
N ILE A 81 18.41 -8.87 0.04
CA ILE A 81 17.79 -8.07 1.09
C ILE A 81 16.96 -8.97 2.02
N LEU A 82 16.07 -9.80 1.48
CA LEU A 82 15.21 -10.68 2.25
C LEU A 82 15.99 -11.70 3.08
N GLN A 83 17.14 -12.18 2.60
CA GLN A 83 18.05 -13.05 3.35
C GLN A 83 18.64 -12.32 4.56
N LYS A 84 19.09 -11.06 4.36
CA LYS A 84 19.61 -10.22 5.47
C LYS A 84 18.54 -9.90 6.51
N GLU A 85 17.30 -9.70 6.09
CA GLU A 85 16.16 -9.47 6.99
C GLU A 85 15.59 -10.77 7.59
N GLN A 86 16.28 -11.90 7.45
CA GLN A 86 15.92 -13.20 8.04
C GLN A 86 14.50 -13.68 7.69
N THR A 87 14.07 -13.43 6.44
CA THR A 87 12.82 -13.98 5.90
C THR A 87 12.92 -15.50 5.83
N ASP A 88 11.92 -16.22 6.32
CA ASP A 88 11.91 -17.69 6.29
C ASP A 88 11.52 -18.22 4.92
N ILE A 89 10.46 -17.65 4.32
CA ILE A 89 9.91 -18.11 3.04
C ILE A 89 9.72 -16.92 2.11
N LEU A 90 10.25 -17.04 0.90
CA LEU A 90 9.97 -16.14 -0.22
C LEU A 90 9.03 -16.85 -1.20
N PHE A 91 7.80 -16.31 -1.33
CA PHE A 91 6.81 -16.81 -2.28
C PHE A 91 6.78 -15.95 -3.54
N MET A 92 7.20 -16.52 -4.67
CA MET A 92 7.29 -15.83 -5.98
C MET A 92 6.52 -16.61 -7.06
N PRO A 93 5.18 -16.58 -7.04
CA PRO A 93 4.41 -17.30 -8.06
C PRO A 93 4.50 -16.60 -9.41
N ASP A 94 4.44 -17.39 -10.49
CA ASP A 94 4.27 -16.86 -11.84
C ASP A 94 2.81 -16.49 -12.11
N ALA A 95 2.58 -15.51 -12.99
CA ALA A 95 1.22 -15.04 -13.30
C ALA A 95 0.30 -16.14 -13.84
N ALA A 96 0.82 -17.04 -14.67
CA ALA A 96 0.08 -18.17 -15.19
C ALA A 96 -0.37 -19.18 -14.09
N LEU A 97 0.39 -19.27 -12.99
CA LEU A 97 0.00 -20.10 -11.83
C LEU A 97 -1.02 -19.39 -10.93
N MET A 98 -1.01 -18.06 -10.91
CA MET A 98 -1.98 -17.28 -10.17
C MET A 98 -3.30 -17.11 -10.94
N TYR A 99 -3.23 -16.96 -12.24
CA TYR A 99 -4.36 -16.75 -13.14
C TYR A 99 -4.26 -17.72 -14.32
N ALA A 100 -4.71 -18.95 -14.10
CA ALA A 100 -4.75 -19.98 -15.15
C ALA A 100 -5.74 -19.59 -16.26
N GLU A 101 -5.61 -20.23 -17.40
CA GLU A 101 -6.57 -20.08 -18.49
C GLU A 101 -8.01 -20.33 -17.99
N GLY A 102 -8.94 -19.50 -18.41
CA GLY A 102 -10.33 -19.55 -17.94
C GLY A 102 -10.56 -18.91 -16.55
N PHE A 103 -9.56 -18.25 -15.94
CA PHE A 103 -9.77 -17.55 -14.68
C PHE A 103 -10.86 -16.47 -14.80
N CYS A 104 -11.94 -16.58 -14.01
CA CYS A 104 -13.12 -15.72 -14.10
C CYS A 104 -13.65 -15.22 -12.75
N THR A 105 -12.95 -15.52 -11.63
CA THR A 105 -13.39 -15.15 -10.28
C THR A 105 -12.67 -13.89 -9.80
N PHE A 106 -13.42 -12.88 -9.43
CA PHE A 106 -12.88 -11.61 -8.93
C PHE A 106 -13.52 -11.25 -7.60
N VAL A 107 -12.80 -10.49 -6.79
CA VAL A 107 -13.28 -9.93 -5.53
C VAL A 107 -13.31 -8.41 -5.66
N GLU A 108 -14.41 -7.80 -5.28
CA GLU A 108 -14.60 -6.36 -5.25
C GLU A 108 -15.18 -5.92 -3.90
N VAL A 109 -14.66 -4.85 -3.34
CA VAL A 109 -15.16 -4.24 -2.11
C VAL A 109 -15.88 -2.95 -2.50
N GLU A 110 -17.19 -3.01 -2.59
CA GLU A 110 -18.02 -1.87 -3.02
C GLU A 110 -17.88 -0.66 -2.09
N GLY A 111 -18.17 0.51 -2.61
CA GLY A 111 -18.12 1.78 -1.87
C GLY A 111 -16.72 2.31 -1.64
N LEU A 112 -15.80 1.51 -1.09
CA LEU A 112 -14.42 1.94 -0.83
C LEU A 112 -13.56 1.95 -2.10
N SER A 113 -13.80 1.01 -3.01
CA SER A 113 -12.97 0.80 -4.22
C SER A 113 -13.13 1.91 -5.26
N ASN A 114 -14.20 2.69 -5.22
CA ASN A 114 -14.54 3.68 -6.24
C ASN A 114 -14.22 5.13 -5.85
N LYS A 115 -13.62 5.33 -4.67
CA LYS A 115 -13.24 6.65 -4.15
C LYS A 115 -11.75 6.89 -4.28
N LEU A 116 -11.28 8.11 -4.07
CA LEU A 116 -9.86 8.50 -4.06
C LEU A 116 -9.07 7.85 -5.22
N CYS A 117 -8.10 6.99 -4.91
CA CYS A 117 -7.32 6.29 -5.94
C CYS A 117 -8.21 5.51 -6.92
N GLY A 118 -9.29 4.88 -6.45
CA GLY A 118 -10.17 4.08 -7.29
C GLY A 118 -10.93 4.89 -8.34
N ALA A 119 -11.28 6.14 -8.04
CA ALA A 119 -11.92 7.05 -9.00
C ALA A 119 -11.00 7.39 -10.18
N PHE A 120 -9.67 7.40 -9.97
CA PHE A 120 -8.66 7.70 -10.99
C PHE A 120 -8.01 6.45 -11.60
N ARG A 121 -8.27 5.28 -11.03
CA ARG A 121 -7.74 3.98 -11.47
C ARG A 121 -8.85 2.92 -11.49
N PRO A 122 -9.79 3.00 -12.43
CA PRO A 122 -10.90 2.03 -12.52
C PRO A 122 -10.39 0.58 -12.58
N GLY A 123 -10.97 -0.30 -11.76
CA GLY A 123 -10.59 -1.72 -11.68
C GLY A 123 -9.35 -2.03 -10.82
N HIS A 124 -8.56 -1.03 -10.43
CA HIS A 124 -7.35 -1.23 -9.64
C HIS A 124 -7.62 -2.03 -8.36
N PHE A 125 -8.54 -1.59 -7.54
CA PHE A 125 -8.83 -2.26 -6.26
C PHE A 125 -9.53 -3.60 -6.42
N ARG A 126 -10.26 -3.83 -7.51
CA ARG A 126 -10.75 -5.16 -7.87
C ARG A 126 -9.58 -6.12 -8.12
N GLY A 127 -8.54 -5.66 -8.83
CA GLY A 127 -7.31 -6.42 -9.03
C GLY A 127 -6.56 -6.68 -7.73
N VAL A 128 -6.44 -5.66 -6.86
CA VAL A 128 -5.78 -5.76 -5.53
C VAL A 128 -6.55 -6.71 -4.61
N ALA A 129 -7.86 -6.54 -4.46
CA ALA A 129 -8.69 -7.39 -3.62
C ALA A 129 -8.62 -8.86 -4.06
N THR A 130 -8.67 -9.10 -5.38
CA THR A 130 -8.57 -10.45 -5.95
C THR A 130 -7.23 -11.10 -5.64
N VAL A 131 -6.10 -10.41 -5.88
CA VAL A 131 -4.77 -10.99 -5.62
C VAL A 131 -4.55 -11.23 -4.14
N VAL A 132 -4.91 -10.26 -3.29
CA VAL A 132 -4.69 -10.41 -1.84
C VAL A 132 -5.59 -11.52 -1.27
N CYS A 133 -6.84 -11.62 -1.69
CA CYS A 133 -7.71 -12.74 -1.31
C CYS A 133 -7.09 -14.10 -1.70
N LYS A 134 -6.52 -14.23 -2.91
CA LYS A 134 -5.80 -15.43 -3.34
C LYS A 134 -4.58 -15.70 -2.46
N LEU A 135 -3.75 -14.67 -2.20
CA LEU A 135 -2.56 -14.80 -1.37
C LEU A 135 -2.90 -15.20 0.07
N LEU A 136 -3.96 -14.64 0.66
CA LEU A 136 -4.43 -15.01 1.99
C LEU A 136 -4.86 -16.49 2.04
N ASN A 137 -5.57 -16.97 1.02
CA ASN A 137 -5.97 -18.38 0.92
C ASN A 137 -4.78 -19.33 0.67
N ILE A 138 -3.70 -18.85 0.06
CA ILE A 138 -2.48 -19.62 -0.21
C ILE A 138 -1.58 -19.65 1.02
N VAL A 139 -1.27 -18.48 1.60
CA VAL A 139 -0.31 -18.34 2.71
C VAL A 139 -0.96 -18.63 4.06
N LYS A 140 -2.26 -18.36 4.22
CA LYS A 140 -3.02 -18.51 5.48
C LYS A 140 -2.31 -17.86 6.66
N PRO A 141 -1.98 -16.55 6.58
CA PRO A 141 -1.20 -15.89 7.61
C PRO A 141 -2.03 -15.67 8.88
N THR A 142 -1.36 -15.71 10.03
CA THR A 142 -1.91 -15.23 11.32
C THR A 142 -2.01 -13.69 11.28
N ASN A 143 -0.96 -13.02 10.77
CA ASN A 143 -0.91 -11.56 10.65
C ASN A 143 -0.51 -11.16 9.24
N LEU A 144 -1.24 -10.21 8.65
CA LEU A 144 -0.95 -9.56 7.37
C LEU A 144 -0.43 -8.14 7.63
N TYR A 145 0.75 -7.81 7.14
CA TYR A 145 1.37 -6.50 7.34
C TYR A 145 1.26 -5.64 6.09
N LEU A 146 0.63 -4.47 6.22
CA LEU A 146 0.43 -3.51 5.14
C LEU A 146 0.95 -2.13 5.55
N GLY A 147 1.48 -1.36 4.59
CA GLY A 147 1.96 0.00 4.83
C GLY A 147 0.82 1.02 4.80
N GLN A 148 0.80 1.93 5.78
CA GLN A 148 -0.14 3.07 5.82
C GLN A 148 -0.03 3.97 4.59
N LYS A 149 1.12 4.00 3.93
CA LYS A 149 1.29 4.78 2.69
C LYS A 149 0.18 4.49 1.68
N ASP A 150 -0.20 3.23 1.53
CA ASP A 150 -1.29 2.78 0.68
C ASP A 150 -2.58 2.57 1.53
N TYR A 151 -2.97 3.61 2.29
CA TYR A 151 -4.00 3.55 3.32
C TYR A 151 -5.33 3.03 2.80
N GLN A 152 -5.79 3.51 1.64
CA GLN A 152 -7.03 3.03 1.03
C GLN A 152 -6.96 1.53 0.71
N GLN A 153 -5.84 1.05 0.18
CA GLN A 153 -5.61 -0.38 -0.04
C GLN A 153 -5.69 -1.17 1.27
N ALA A 154 -5.04 -0.69 2.33
CA ALA A 154 -5.04 -1.36 3.62
C ALA A 154 -6.46 -1.47 4.21
N MET A 155 -7.26 -0.42 4.10
CA MET A 155 -8.65 -0.41 4.58
C MET A 155 -9.57 -1.30 3.74
N ILE A 156 -9.39 -1.33 2.41
CA ILE A 156 -10.10 -2.26 1.52
C ILE A 156 -9.79 -3.70 1.88
N ILE A 157 -8.52 -4.03 2.13
CA ILE A 157 -8.12 -5.38 2.50
C ILE A 157 -8.61 -5.75 3.89
N LYS A 158 -8.60 -4.80 4.84
CA LYS A 158 -9.18 -5.02 6.17
C LYS A 158 -10.67 -5.34 6.04
N ARG A 159 -11.43 -4.54 5.28
CA ARG A 159 -12.85 -4.76 5.02
C ARG A 159 -13.11 -6.11 4.34
N LEU A 160 -12.30 -6.49 3.37
CA LEU A 160 -12.37 -7.80 2.71
C LEU A 160 -12.21 -8.96 3.73
N CYS A 161 -11.23 -8.85 4.65
CA CYS A 161 -11.02 -9.87 5.67
C CYS A 161 -12.23 -9.96 6.62
N ASP A 162 -12.73 -8.81 7.07
CA ASP A 162 -13.89 -8.73 7.97
C ASP A 162 -15.15 -9.33 7.30
N ASP A 163 -15.47 -8.91 6.07
CA ASP A 163 -16.69 -9.34 5.35
C ASP A 163 -16.66 -10.82 4.94
N LEU A 164 -15.50 -11.35 4.58
CA LEU A 164 -15.34 -12.75 4.17
C LEU A 164 -14.94 -13.68 5.30
N ASN A 165 -14.91 -13.20 6.55
CA ASN A 165 -14.51 -13.96 7.73
C ASN A 165 -13.15 -14.67 7.54
N ILE A 166 -12.17 -13.96 6.93
CA ILE A 166 -10.82 -14.48 6.77
C ILE A 166 -10.10 -14.33 8.11
N ASP A 167 -9.71 -15.45 8.69
CA ASP A 167 -9.03 -15.50 9.99
C ASP A 167 -7.56 -15.03 9.87
N THR A 168 -7.42 -13.72 9.69
CA THR A 168 -6.13 -13.04 9.54
C THR A 168 -6.21 -11.64 10.16
N ASN A 169 -5.32 -11.34 11.09
CA ASN A 169 -5.21 -10.00 11.65
C ASN A 169 -4.48 -9.06 10.70
N VAL A 170 -5.10 -7.96 10.30
CA VAL A 170 -4.51 -6.95 9.41
C VAL A 170 -3.81 -5.87 10.23
N VAL A 171 -2.48 -5.83 10.14
CA VAL A 171 -1.61 -4.88 10.84
C VAL A 171 -1.19 -3.76 9.88
N ILE A 172 -1.64 -2.54 10.14
CA ILE A 172 -1.24 -1.36 9.35
C ILE A 172 -0.04 -0.70 10.02
N CYS A 173 1.09 -0.66 9.31
CA CYS A 173 2.33 -0.08 9.80
C CYS A 173 2.52 1.35 9.28
N ARG A 174 3.12 2.21 10.09
CA ARG A 174 3.36 3.62 9.76
C ARG A 174 4.18 3.79 8.48
N THR A 175 3.90 4.85 7.75
CA THR A 175 4.68 5.23 6.57
C THR A 175 6.12 5.53 6.93
N VAL A 176 7.07 4.85 6.28
CA VAL A 176 8.50 5.18 6.36
C VAL A 176 8.81 6.28 5.35
N ARG A 177 9.57 7.26 5.77
CA ARG A 177 9.90 8.44 4.98
C ARG A 177 11.41 8.54 4.78
N GLU A 178 11.81 9.16 3.68
CA GLU A 178 13.17 9.62 3.42
C GLU A 178 13.54 10.77 4.37
N PRO A 179 14.83 11.11 4.54
CA PRO A 179 15.25 12.19 5.46
C PRO A 179 14.59 13.55 5.20
N ASP A 180 14.19 13.84 3.96
CA ASP A 180 13.50 15.06 3.56
C ASP A 180 11.96 14.99 3.69
N GLY A 181 11.45 13.86 4.20
CA GLY A 181 10.04 13.64 4.47
C GLY A 181 9.26 12.94 3.36
N LEU A 182 9.81 12.74 2.16
CA LEU A 182 9.12 12.02 1.08
C LEU A 182 8.80 10.58 1.51
N ALA A 183 7.56 10.14 1.32
CA ALA A 183 7.17 8.76 1.58
C ALA A 183 7.94 7.79 0.66
N MET A 184 8.53 6.75 1.22
CA MET A 184 9.26 5.75 0.44
C MET A 184 8.34 5.02 -0.53
N SER A 185 8.78 4.91 -1.79
CA SER A 185 8.05 4.24 -2.87
C SER A 185 9.01 3.74 -3.93
N SER A 186 8.74 2.56 -4.49
CA SER A 186 9.49 2.07 -5.67
C SER A 186 9.37 3.01 -6.87
N ARG A 187 8.28 3.79 -6.97
CA ARG A 187 8.10 4.80 -8.02
C ARG A 187 8.99 6.02 -7.85
N ASN A 188 9.60 6.25 -6.69
CA ASN A 188 10.58 7.31 -6.51
C ASN A 188 11.83 7.10 -7.41
N LEU A 189 12.09 5.85 -7.83
CA LEU A 189 13.17 5.52 -8.77
C LEU A 189 12.96 6.08 -10.18
N TYR A 190 11.74 6.45 -10.54
CA TYR A 190 11.43 7.06 -11.85
C TYR A 190 11.67 8.57 -11.90
N LEU A 191 11.78 9.22 -10.73
CA LEU A 191 11.95 10.67 -10.63
C LEU A 191 13.38 11.06 -11.00
N ASN A 192 13.52 12.04 -11.89
CA ASN A 192 14.80 12.73 -12.07
C ASN A 192 15.11 13.62 -10.85
N GLU A 193 16.29 14.23 -10.81
CA GLU A 193 16.74 15.01 -9.66
C GLU A 193 15.81 16.20 -9.32
N ALA A 194 15.31 16.91 -10.33
CA ALA A 194 14.40 18.02 -10.15
C ALA A 194 13.02 17.54 -9.64
N GLU A 195 12.47 16.51 -10.28
CA GLU A 195 11.20 15.88 -9.87
C GLU A 195 11.29 15.28 -8.47
N ARG A 196 12.43 14.69 -8.11
CA ARG A 196 12.66 14.13 -6.76
C ARG A 196 12.62 15.23 -5.69
N LYS A 197 13.20 16.40 -5.95
CA LYS A 197 13.14 17.57 -5.06
C LYS A 197 11.73 18.12 -4.96
N ALA A 198 11.02 18.24 -6.08
CA ALA A 198 9.65 18.71 -6.16
C ALA A 198 8.68 17.80 -5.38
N ALA A 199 8.87 16.47 -5.43
CA ALA A 199 7.99 15.50 -4.80
C ALA A 199 7.82 15.70 -3.27
N VAL A 200 8.77 16.36 -2.63
CA VAL A 200 8.73 16.68 -1.19
C VAL A 200 7.58 17.64 -0.83
N VAL A 201 7.01 18.35 -1.83
CA VAL A 201 5.83 19.21 -1.62
C VAL A 201 4.66 18.44 -1.00
N ILE A 202 4.53 17.14 -1.30
CA ILE A 202 3.45 16.30 -0.77
C ILE A 202 3.54 16.22 0.75
N SER A 203 4.67 15.78 1.29
CA SER A 203 4.88 15.62 2.73
C SER A 203 4.88 16.96 3.45
N LYS A 204 5.45 18.02 2.86
CA LYS A 204 5.40 19.39 3.40
C LYS A 204 3.96 19.88 3.53
N THR A 205 3.13 19.67 2.50
CA THR A 205 1.71 20.05 2.54
C THR A 205 0.97 19.30 3.63
N LEU A 206 1.13 17.97 3.71
CA LEU A 206 0.50 17.16 4.77
C LEU A 206 0.88 17.64 6.17
N THR A 207 2.16 17.89 6.41
CA THR A 207 2.66 18.36 7.71
C THR A 207 2.12 19.76 8.04
N HIS A 208 2.18 20.70 7.08
CA HIS A 208 1.67 22.05 7.27
C HIS A 208 0.18 22.07 7.64
N ILE A 209 -0.62 21.31 6.91
CA ILE A 209 -2.08 21.21 7.15
C ILE A 209 -2.38 20.51 8.47
N SER A 210 -1.69 19.42 8.79
CA SER A 210 -1.82 18.73 10.07
C SER A 210 -1.54 19.67 11.24
N ASP A 211 -0.46 20.44 11.17
CA ASP A 211 -0.09 21.44 12.17
C ASP A 211 -1.14 22.55 12.30
N ALA A 212 -1.68 23.02 11.18
CA ALA A 212 -2.73 24.04 11.17
C ALA A 212 -4.03 23.54 11.83
N ILE A 213 -4.40 22.29 11.55
CA ILE A 213 -5.57 21.63 12.18
C ILE A 213 -5.37 21.50 13.68
N ILE A 214 -4.25 20.93 14.13
CA ILE A 214 -3.96 20.70 15.55
C ILE A 214 -3.94 22.03 16.34
N LYS A 215 -3.49 23.10 15.69
CA LYS A 215 -3.44 24.46 16.29
C LYS A 215 -4.77 25.24 16.13
N GLY A 216 -5.81 24.65 15.55
CA GLY A 216 -7.11 25.31 15.34
C GLY A 216 -7.06 26.52 14.40
N ARG A 217 -6.09 26.55 13.45
CA ARG A 217 -5.85 27.70 12.55
C ARG A 217 -6.54 27.60 11.19
N ILE A 218 -7.20 26.50 10.91
CA ILE A 218 -7.91 26.24 9.66
C ILE A 218 -9.21 25.48 9.97
N SER A 219 -10.29 25.79 9.28
CA SER A 219 -11.54 25.03 9.36
C SER A 219 -11.48 23.79 8.44
N CYS A 220 -12.28 22.79 8.74
CA CYS A 220 -12.33 21.56 7.95
C CYS A 220 -12.64 21.83 6.46
N THR A 221 -13.54 22.76 6.21
CA THR A 221 -13.97 23.14 4.84
C THR A 221 -12.89 23.90 4.05
N GLU A 222 -11.94 24.55 4.72
CA GLU A 222 -10.83 25.27 4.07
C GLU A 222 -9.66 24.33 3.71
N VAL A 223 -9.56 23.15 4.35
CA VAL A 223 -8.44 22.22 4.14
C VAL A 223 -8.21 21.89 2.66
N PRO A 224 -9.22 21.49 1.86
CA PRO A 224 -8.98 21.11 0.47
C PRO A 224 -8.41 22.27 -0.36
N SER A 225 -8.99 23.47 -0.24
CA SER A 225 -8.55 24.65 -0.99
C SER A 225 -7.12 25.06 -0.62
N MET A 226 -6.75 25.00 0.66
CA MET A 226 -5.41 25.27 1.14
C MET A 226 -4.40 24.24 0.61
N MET A 227 -4.73 22.95 0.67
CA MET A 227 -3.87 21.90 0.12
C MET A 227 -3.63 22.09 -1.38
N HIS A 228 -4.69 22.34 -2.16
CA HIS A 228 -4.56 22.60 -3.59
C HIS A 228 -3.70 23.81 -3.90
N ARG A 229 -3.80 24.90 -3.11
CA ARG A 229 -2.95 26.08 -3.26
C ARG A 229 -1.48 25.74 -3.06
N LEU A 230 -1.15 25.11 -1.93
CA LEU A 230 0.24 24.74 -1.58
C LEU A 230 0.87 23.80 -2.63
N LEU A 231 0.10 22.83 -3.13
CA LEU A 231 0.59 21.88 -4.14
C LEU A 231 0.84 22.54 -5.49
N ARG A 232 0.04 23.55 -5.87
CA ARG A 232 0.20 24.28 -7.14
C ARG A 232 1.32 25.31 -7.12
N GLU A 233 1.88 25.64 -5.94
CA GLU A 233 3.08 26.46 -5.84
C GLU A 233 4.33 25.74 -6.37
N GLU A 234 4.30 24.39 -6.48
CA GLU A 234 5.37 23.61 -7.07
C GLU A 234 5.16 23.45 -8.60
N PRO A 235 6.03 24.06 -9.43
CA PRO A 235 5.81 24.10 -10.89
C PRO A 235 5.81 22.73 -11.57
N LEU A 236 6.48 21.72 -10.99
CA LEU A 236 6.55 20.37 -11.55
C LEU A 236 5.34 19.50 -11.20
N VAL A 237 4.39 20.00 -10.38
CA VAL A 237 3.10 19.35 -10.17
C VAL A 237 2.24 19.55 -11.42
N SER A 238 2.15 18.52 -12.25
CA SER A 238 1.41 18.55 -13.51
C SER A 238 -0.09 18.32 -13.34
N GLU A 239 -0.50 17.56 -12.32
CA GLU A 239 -1.89 17.23 -12.02
C GLU A 239 -2.07 16.95 -10.52
N VAL A 240 -3.08 17.55 -9.91
CA VAL A 240 -3.56 17.14 -8.56
C VAL A 240 -4.86 16.37 -8.75
N GLN A 241 -4.84 15.07 -8.52
CA GLN A 241 -6.02 14.21 -8.67
C GLN A 241 -6.98 14.36 -7.51
N TYR A 242 -6.45 14.33 -6.29
CA TYR A 242 -7.17 14.70 -5.08
C TYR A 242 -6.20 15.21 -4.02
N ALA A 243 -6.68 16.15 -3.24
CA ALA A 243 -6.04 16.64 -2.03
C ALA A 243 -7.14 17.13 -1.08
N GLY A 244 -7.19 16.59 0.14
CA GLY A 244 -8.25 16.96 1.07
C GLY A 244 -8.23 16.16 2.36
N ILE A 245 -9.31 16.33 3.11
CA ILE A 245 -9.57 15.66 4.39
C ILE A 245 -10.78 14.75 4.25
N PHE A 246 -10.63 13.52 4.72
CA PHE A 246 -11.58 12.45 4.48
C PHE A 246 -11.84 11.65 5.77
N ASP A 247 -12.99 11.02 5.84
CA ASP A 247 -13.26 10.00 6.85
C ASP A 247 -12.35 8.78 6.59
N PRO A 248 -11.60 8.31 7.60
CA PRO A 248 -10.62 7.23 7.41
C PRO A 248 -11.24 5.86 7.10
N HIS A 249 -12.54 5.67 7.32
CA HIS A 249 -13.23 4.40 7.12
C HIS A 249 -14.07 4.38 5.84
N THR A 250 -14.68 5.51 5.49
CA THR A 250 -15.60 5.61 4.35
C THR A 250 -14.99 6.33 3.15
N PHE A 251 -13.90 7.09 3.35
CA PHE A 251 -13.26 7.97 2.37
C PHE A 251 -14.17 9.07 1.82
N GLU A 252 -15.27 9.38 2.53
CA GLU A 252 -16.08 10.55 2.21
C GLU A 252 -15.36 11.83 2.64
N PRO A 253 -15.46 12.91 1.86
CA PRO A 253 -14.95 14.21 2.27
C PRO A 253 -15.60 14.66 3.58
N LEU A 254 -14.82 15.24 4.47
CA LEU A 254 -15.31 15.78 5.73
C LEU A 254 -15.60 17.28 5.58
N THR A 255 -16.71 17.70 6.16
CA THR A 255 -17.08 19.13 6.35
C THR A 255 -16.82 19.61 7.77
N GLU A 256 -16.71 18.66 8.71
CA GLU A 256 -16.40 18.90 10.12
C GLU A 256 -15.33 17.91 10.57
N TYR A 257 -14.51 18.35 11.52
CA TYR A 257 -13.49 17.46 12.10
C TYR A 257 -14.12 16.36 12.95
N LYS A 258 -13.57 15.16 12.82
CA LYS A 258 -13.89 14.00 13.66
C LYS A 258 -12.71 13.65 14.56
N ARG A 259 -12.89 12.67 15.45
CA ARG A 259 -11.80 12.18 16.32
C ARG A 259 -10.61 11.66 15.52
N GLY A 260 -10.83 11.05 14.36
CA GLY A 260 -9.80 10.63 13.42
C GLY A 260 -10.08 11.23 12.03
N ASN A 261 -9.08 11.82 11.42
CA ASN A 261 -9.20 12.47 10.11
C ASN A 261 -8.08 11.98 9.21
N LEU A 262 -8.39 11.68 7.96
CA LEU A 262 -7.42 11.28 6.96
C LEU A 262 -7.12 12.45 6.03
N LEU A 263 -5.92 13.01 6.09
CA LEU A 263 -5.40 13.85 5.01
C LEU A 263 -4.86 12.93 3.92
N ALA A 264 -5.27 13.12 2.67
CA ALA A 264 -4.81 12.29 1.57
C ALA A 264 -4.54 13.14 0.32
N ILE A 265 -3.45 12.79 -0.38
CA ILE A 265 -3.01 13.45 -1.61
C ILE A 265 -2.69 12.38 -2.65
N ALA A 266 -3.14 12.63 -3.89
CA ALA A 266 -2.58 12.01 -5.09
C ALA A 266 -2.35 13.09 -6.14
N LEU A 267 -1.16 13.07 -6.71
CA LEU A 267 -0.76 14.03 -7.74
C LEU A 267 0.22 13.38 -8.73
N LYS A 268 0.53 14.09 -9.79
CA LYS A 268 1.64 13.76 -10.69
C LYS A 268 2.72 14.82 -10.61
N ILE A 269 3.97 14.36 -10.51
CA ILE A 269 5.17 15.14 -10.77
C ILE A 269 5.64 14.74 -12.17
N GLY A 270 5.62 15.66 -13.12
CA GLY A 270 5.76 15.29 -14.52
C GLY A 270 4.71 14.25 -14.91
N THR A 271 5.15 13.03 -15.25
CA THR A 271 4.28 11.89 -15.56
C THR A 271 4.11 10.91 -14.40
N ILE A 272 4.91 11.04 -13.36
CA ILE A 272 4.99 10.08 -12.25
C ILE A 272 3.90 10.35 -11.22
N ARG A 273 3.01 9.38 -11.02
CA ARG A 273 1.95 9.44 -10.02
C ARG A 273 2.48 9.10 -8.63
N LEU A 274 2.29 10.01 -7.69
CA LEU A 274 2.66 9.83 -6.29
C LEU A 274 1.44 9.99 -5.39
N ILE A 275 1.44 9.25 -4.27
CA ILE A 275 0.43 9.34 -3.23
C ILE A 275 1.07 9.42 -1.86
N ASP A 276 0.42 10.10 -0.96
CA ASP A 276 0.76 10.09 0.46
C ASP A 276 -0.47 10.41 1.31
N ASN A 277 -0.38 10.13 2.60
CA ASN A 277 -1.46 10.41 3.54
C ASN A 277 -0.93 10.61 4.96
N MET A 278 -1.78 11.20 5.80
CA MET A 278 -1.52 11.39 7.21
C MET A 278 -2.83 11.27 8.01
N LEU A 279 -2.82 10.47 9.06
CA LEU A 279 -3.90 10.47 10.04
C LEU A 279 -3.67 11.61 11.04
N VAL A 280 -4.70 12.41 11.27
CA VAL A 280 -4.67 13.56 12.20
C VAL A 280 -5.72 13.33 13.29
N GLU A 281 -5.25 13.22 14.52
CA GLU A 281 -6.12 13.15 15.69
C GLU A 281 -6.28 14.54 16.30
N ILE A 282 -7.52 14.93 16.54
CA ILE A 282 -7.87 16.14 17.28
C ILE A 282 -8.27 15.69 18.68
N LYS A 283 -7.65 16.33 19.69
CA LYS A 283 -7.92 16.05 21.11
C LYS A 283 -9.27 16.55 21.53
#